data_a7a0d19dbc75fba099cf45b52cdbe9a1
#
_entry.id   a7a0d19dbc75fba099cf45b52cdbe9a1
#
_cell.length_a   1.000
_cell.length_b   1.000
_cell.length_c   1.000
_cell.angle_alpha   90.00
_cell.angle_beta   90.00
_cell.angle_gamma   90.00
#
_symmetry.space_group_name_H-M   'P 1'
#
loop_
_entity.id
_entity.type
_entity.pdbx_description
1 polymer ?
#
loop_
_entity_poly.entity_id
_entity_poly.type
_entity_poly.pdbx_seq_one_letter_code
_entity_poly.pdbx_strand_id
1 'polypeptide(L)'
;MNRNDISQLILQRFNENGIDILKKKYLQSSSINYLVIDNLLPNEIASKLSVDFPEEKELTHLNGPQENKYVCIHFSEKQKLIEECLYAFQEENIVQKIGEITNIKNLIGDPELYAGGISSMSKGCFLNPHIDNSHDRNLENYRRLNLLYYVNKDFPPKSGGGELVLYPDGIRNKELKIKCDFNRLVIMRTDNQSLHGVKKILSISKRRKCISNYYFSNNSPSYKKYYHSTSFRGFKGENIKGTYLRLNAVTRTYVKKLIHKLTGKSISTNYHK
;
A
#
# COMPACT_ATOMS: atom_id res chain seq x y z
N MET A 1 24.18 1.65 -5.52
CA MET A 1 23.08 1.24 -6.42
C MET A 1 22.07 2.37 -6.38
N ASN A 2 21.70 2.91 -7.50
CA ASN A 2 20.75 4.00 -7.65
C ASN A 2 19.37 3.44 -8.10
N ARG A 3 18.35 4.32 -8.17
CA ARG A 3 16.97 3.96 -8.55
C ARG A 3 16.86 3.36 -9.94
N ASN A 4 17.67 3.83 -10.88
CA ASN A 4 17.66 3.30 -12.24
C ASN A 4 18.19 1.85 -12.27
N ASP A 5 19.27 1.54 -11.55
CA ASP A 5 19.78 0.16 -11.45
C ASP A 5 18.72 -0.78 -10.88
N ILE A 6 18.00 -0.32 -9.82
CA ILE A 6 16.95 -1.12 -9.17
C ILE A 6 15.75 -1.29 -10.09
N SER A 7 15.35 -0.24 -10.83
CA SER A 7 14.24 -0.32 -11.78
C SER A 7 14.52 -1.33 -12.91
N GLN A 8 15.76 -1.39 -13.40
CA GLN A 8 16.16 -2.39 -14.40
C GLN A 8 16.03 -3.82 -13.87
N LEU A 9 16.43 -4.07 -12.62
CA LEU A 9 16.26 -5.39 -11.98
C LEU A 9 14.78 -5.78 -11.82
N ILE A 10 13.93 -4.81 -11.47
CA ILE A 10 12.48 -5.04 -11.38
C ILE A 10 11.91 -5.38 -12.76
N LEU A 11 12.27 -4.63 -13.81
CA LEU A 11 11.85 -4.91 -15.19
C LEU A 11 12.31 -6.27 -15.66
N GLN A 12 13.56 -6.64 -15.39
CA GLN A 12 14.08 -7.96 -15.70
C GLN A 12 13.22 -9.04 -15.06
N ARG A 13 12.89 -8.90 -13.75
CA ARG A 13 12.05 -9.86 -13.05
C ARG A 13 10.63 -9.95 -13.64
N PHE A 14 10.05 -8.83 -14.06
CA PHE A 14 8.75 -8.84 -14.74
C PHE A 14 8.82 -9.60 -16.06
N ASN A 15 9.87 -9.38 -16.86
CA ASN A 15 10.07 -10.05 -18.14
C ASN A 15 10.31 -11.57 -17.95
N GLU A 16 11.11 -11.98 -16.96
CA GLU A 16 11.35 -13.39 -16.60
C GLU A 16 10.06 -14.12 -16.22
N ASN A 17 9.12 -13.43 -15.56
CA ASN A 17 7.80 -14.00 -15.24
C ASN A 17 6.84 -14.03 -16.43
N GLY A 18 7.15 -13.31 -17.51
CA GLY A 18 6.29 -13.15 -18.69
C GLY A 18 5.14 -12.15 -18.45
N ILE A 19 5.16 -11.04 -19.17
CA ILE A 19 4.20 -9.94 -18.98
C ILE A 19 2.75 -10.42 -19.16
N ASP A 20 2.45 -11.21 -20.18
CA ASP A 20 1.12 -11.75 -20.41
C ASP A 20 0.66 -12.70 -19.31
N ILE A 21 1.58 -13.47 -18.73
CA ILE A 21 1.30 -14.36 -17.59
C ILE A 21 0.94 -13.52 -16.36
N LEU A 22 1.73 -12.47 -16.07
CA LEU A 22 1.47 -11.56 -14.97
C LEU A 22 0.13 -10.84 -15.15
N LYS A 23 -0.17 -10.36 -16.36
CA LYS A 23 -1.44 -9.73 -16.72
C LYS A 23 -2.62 -10.68 -16.50
N LYS A 24 -2.52 -11.91 -16.99
CA LYS A 24 -3.55 -12.92 -16.77
C LYS A 24 -3.78 -13.21 -15.28
N LYS A 25 -2.70 -13.41 -14.51
CA LYS A 25 -2.77 -13.61 -13.06
C LYS A 25 -3.45 -12.45 -12.34
N TYR A 26 -3.10 -11.21 -12.69
CA TYR A 26 -3.72 -10.02 -12.11
C TYR A 26 -5.22 -9.95 -12.40
N LEU A 27 -5.62 -10.06 -13.66
CA LEU A 27 -7.01 -9.91 -14.09
C LEU A 27 -7.94 -11.02 -13.60
N GLN A 28 -7.41 -12.22 -13.34
CA GLN A 28 -8.18 -13.39 -12.92
C GLN A 28 -8.09 -13.68 -11.41
N SER A 29 -7.46 -12.83 -10.63
CA SER A 29 -7.16 -13.12 -9.22
C SER A 29 -8.38 -13.10 -8.28
N SER A 30 -9.14 -12.02 -8.27
CA SER A 30 -10.38 -11.84 -7.50
C SER A 30 -11.13 -10.59 -7.94
N SER A 31 -12.29 -10.29 -7.32
CA SER A 31 -13.01 -9.02 -7.56
C SER A 31 -12.17 -7.80 -7.13
N ILE A 32 -11.29 -7.94 -6.15
CA ILE A 32 -10.21 -6.98 -5.87
C ILE A 32 -8.96 -7.53 -6.58
N ASN A 33 -8.71 -7.09 -7.82
CA ASN A 33 -7.56 -7.60 -8.57
C ASN A 33 -6.25 -7.38 -7.80
N TYR A 34 -5.44 -8.41 -7.75
CA TYR A 34 -4.10 -8.36 -7.16
C TYR A 34 -3.13 -9.29 -7.88
N LEU A 35 -1.84 -9.01 -7.73
CA LEU A 35 -0.74 -9.82 -8.25
C LEU A 35 0.30 -9.98 -7.16
N VAL A 36 0.86 -11.19 -7.06
CA VAL A 36 2.00 -11.48 -6.19
C VAL A 36 3.18 -11.87 -7.05
N ILE A 37 4.33 -11.24 -6.81
CA ILE A 37 5.61 -11.54 -7.47
C ILE A 37 6.63 -11.81 -6.37
N ASP A 38 7.13 -13.04 -6.33
CA ASP A 38 8.17 -13.46 -5.39
C ASP A 38 9.56 -13.26 -5.99
N ASN A 39 10.55 -13.13 -5.11
CA ASN A 39 11.95 -12.90 -5.47
C ASN A 39 12.11 -11.72 -6.44
N LEU A 40 11.49 -10.58 -6.10
CA LEU A 40 11.45 -9.39 -6.96
C LEU A 40 12.85 -8.88 -7.32
N LEU A 41 13.74 -8.80 -6.33
CA LEU A 41 15.12 -8.37 -6.48
C LEU A 41 16.09 -9.51 -6.17
N PRO A 42 17.36 -9.44 -6.60
CA PRO A 42 18.39 -10.35 -6.11
C PRO A 42 18.40 -10.40 -4.57
N ASN A 43 18.56 -11.61 -4.02
CA ASN A 43 18.46 -11.84 -2.56
C ASN A 43 19.43 -10.99 -1.73
N GLU A 44 20.59 -10.66 -2.26
CA GLU A 44 21.59 -9.80 -1.61
C GLU A 44 21.03 -8.39 -1.41
N ILE A 45 20.42 -7.81 -2.44
CA ILE A 45 19.83 -6.48 -2.40
C ILE A 45 18.63 -6.47 -1.45
N ALA A 46 17.71 -7.43 -1.58
CA ALA A 46 16.55 -7.54 -0.69
C ALA A 46 16.99 -7.73 0.79
N SER A 47 18.09 -8.49 1.01
CA SER A 47 18.66 -8.67 2.34
C SER A 47 19.24 -7.37 2.91
N LYS A 48 19.92 -6.60 2.09
CA LYS A 48 20.47 -5.30 2.50
C LYS A 48 19.36 -4.32 2.82
N LEU A 49 18.29 -4.24 2.01
CA LEU A 49 17.08 -3.46 2.32
C LEU A 49 16.47 -3.85 3.67
N SER A 50 16.44 -5.16 3.96
CA SER A 50 15.94 -5.66 5.26
C SER A 50 16.81 -5.23 6.44
N VAL A 51 18.13 -5.21 6.28
CA VAL A 51 19.09 -4.81 7.33
C VAL A 51 19.08 -3.30 7.53
N ASP A 52 19.09 -2.54 6.45
CA ASP A 52 19.11 -1.06 6.48
C ASP A 52 17.75 -0.45 6.88
N PHE A 53 16.71 -1.28 7.06
CA PHE A 53 15.36 -0.81 7.43
C PHE A 53 15.38 -0.18 8.82
N PRO A 54 14.88 1.06 9.00
CA PRO A 54 15.00 1.78 10.26
C PRO A 54 14.29 1.07 11.43
N GLU A 55 14.78 1.32 12.64
CA GLU A 55 14.14 0.85 13.85
C GLU A 55 12.87 1.66 14.13
N GLU A 56 11.90 1.06 14.83
CA GLU A 56 10.59 1.70 15.09
C GLU A 56 10.72 3.04 15.85
N LYS A 57 11.75 3.20 16.69
CA LYS A 57 12.07 4.46 17.38
C LYS A 57 12.46 5.60 16.44
N GLU A 58 12.89 5.29 15.20
CA GLU A 58 13.26 6.26 14.17
C GLU A 58 12.07 6.63 13.27
N LEU A 59 10.91 6.02 13.51
CA LEU A 59 9.71 6.14 12.70
C LEU A 59 8.60 6.89 13.45
N THR A 60 7.70 7.51 12.71
CA THR A 60 6.49 8.12 13.28
C THR A 60 5.50 7.04 13.67
N HIS A 61 5.11 6.98 14.93
CA HIS A 61 4.11 6.05 15.44
C HIS A 61 2.70 6.58 15.21
N LEU A 62 1.94 5.87 14.41
CA LEU A 62 0.51 6.08 14.23
C LEU A 62 -0.23 5.12 15.14
N ASN A 63 -0.84 5.63 16.21
CA ASN A 63 -1.55 4.82 17.20
C ASN A 63 -2.95 5.38 17.42
N GLY A 64 -3.95 4.66 16.97
CA GLY A 64 -5.34 5.07 17.05
C GLY A 64 -6.31 3.90 16.85
N PRO A 65 -7.61 4.16 16.93
CA PRO A 65 -8.62 3.12 16.73
C PRO A 65 -8.64 2.54 15.31
N GLN A 66 -8.10 3.29 14.32
CA GLN A 66 -8.02 2.86 12.92
C GLN A 66 -6.82 1.96 12.65
N GLU A 67 -5.68 2.27 13.27
CA GLU A 67 -4.41 1.67 12.96
C GLU A 67 -3.43 1.80 14.13
N ASN A 68 -2.50 0.86 14.19
CA ASN A 68 -1.32 0.93 15.03
C ASN A 68 -0.14 0.45 14.18
N LYS A 69 0.71 1.37 13.73
CA LYS A 69 1.87 1.11 12.87
C LYS A 69 2.89 2.23 12.94
N TYR A 70 4.09 1.98 12.47
CA TYR A 70 5.15 2.97 12.34
C TYR A 70 5.39 3.28 10.86
N VAL A 71 5.60 4.56 10.52
CA VAL A 71 5.75 5.01 9.12
C VAL A 71 6.86 6.05 8.98
N CYS A 72 7.43 6.14 7.78
CA CYS A 72 8.37 7.19 7.41
C CYS A 72 8.36 7.44 5.91
N ILE A 73 8.63 8.71 5.54
CA ILE A 73 8.84 9.17 4.17
C ILE A 73 10.15 9.97 4.02
N HIS A 74 10.85 10.22 5.12
CA HIS A 74 12.14 10.91 5.15
C HIS A 74 13.25 9.92 5.45
N PHE A 75 14.31 9.94 4.67
CA PHE A 75 15.38 8.97 4.74
C PHE A 75 16.70 9.65 5.08
N SER A 76 17.46 9.04 5.99
CA SER A 76 18.84 9.41 6.26
C SER A 76 19.78 8.72 5.25
N GLU A 77 21.05 9.13 5.21
CA GLU A 77 22.07 8.49 4.38
C GLU A 77 22.17 6.97 4.63
N LYS A 78 21.93 6.52 5.85
CA LYS A 78 21.88 5.10 6.20
C LYS A 78 20.77 4.34 5.48
N GLN A 79 19.64 5.00 5.18
CA GLN A 79 18.51 4.44 4.48
C GLN A 79 18.51 4.74 2.97
N LYS A 80 19.62 5.22 2.41
CA LYS A 80 19.71 5.62 1.00
C LYS A 80 19.26 4.53 0.04
N LEU A 81 19.62 3.27 0.29
CA LEU A 81 19.19 2.15 -0.56
C LEU A 81 17.67 1.94 -0.52
N ILE A 82 17.02 2.17 0.64
CA ILE A 82 15.56 2.09 0.79
C ILE A 82 14.88 3.20 0.00
N GLU A 83 15.42 4.42 0.10
CA GLU A 83 14.94 5.57 -0.68
C GLU A 83 15.05 5.31 -2.18
N GLU A 84 16.21 4.84 -2.65
CA GLU A 84 16.41 4.51 -4.05
C GLU A 84 15.47 3.38 -4.52
N CYS A 85 15.24 2.36 -3.68
CA CYS A 85 14.28 1.30 -3.97
C CYS A 85 12.83 1.83 -4.03
N LEU A 86 12.44 2.71 -3.12
CA LEU A 86 11.13 3.34 -3.12
C LEU A 86 10.90 4.14 -4.41
N TYR A 87 11.88 4.98 -4.81
CA TYR A 87 11.78 5.79 -6.02
C TYR A 87 11.99 4.99 -7.31
N ALA A 88 12.62 3.82 -7.27
CA ALA A 88 12.71 2.93 -8.43
C ALA A 88 11.31 2.51 -8.94
N PHE A 89 10.33 2.37 -8.05
CA PHE A 89 8.94 2.13 -8.44
C PHE A 89 8.26 3.35 -9.08
N GLN A 90 8.83 4.55 -8.94
CA GLN A 90 8.32 5.78 -9.54
C GLN A 90 8.91 6.06 -10.93
N GLU A 91 9.93 5.29 -11.35
CA GLU A 91 10.52 5.42 -12.68
C GLU A 91 9.46 5.15 -13.77
N GLU A 92 9.46 5.98 -14.80
CA GLU A 92 8.44 5.96 -15.85
C GLU A 92 8.29 4.59 -16.51
N ASN A 93 9.40 3.91 -16.78
CA ASN A 93 9.43 2.58 -17.37
C ASN A 93 8.74 1.52 -16.48
N ILE A 94 8.85 1.63 -15.15
CA ILE A 94 8.15 0.75 -14.21
C ILE A 94 6.66 1.08 -14.18
N VAL A 95 6.30 2.36 -14.12
CA VAL A 95 4.90 2.79 -14.11
C VAL A 95 4.19 2.33 -15.38
N GLN A 96 4.81 2.50 -16.54
CA GLN A 96 4.29 2.04 -17.84
C GLN A 96 4.14 0.50 -17.86
N LYS A 97 5.16 -0.24 -17.42
CA LYS A 97 5.12 -1.71 -17.39
C LYS A 97 4.03 -2.25 -16.45
N ILE A 98 3.85 -1.65 -15.29
CA ILE A 98 2.75 -1.99 -14.38
C ILE A 98 1.39 -1.61 -15.00
N GLY A 99 1.30 -0.53 -15.75
CA GLY A 99 0.13 -0.18 -16.54
C GLY A 99 -0.25 -1.26 -17.56
N GLU A 100 0.74 -1.82 -18.26
CA GLU A 100 0.57 -2.95 -19.19
C GLU A 100 0.07 -4.20 -18.46
N ILE A 101 0.72 -4.59 -17.36
CA ILE A 101 0.35 -5.76 -16.55
C ILE A 101 -1.06 -5.64 -15.98
N THR A 102 -1.43 -4.45 -15.46
CA THR A 102 -2.72 -4.24 -14.82
C THR A 102 -3.85 -3.84 -15.78
N ASN A 103 -3.50 -3.58 -17.04
CA ASN A 103 -4.40 -3.06 -18.07
C ASN A 103 -5.04 -1.70 -17.68
N ILE A 104 -4.30 -0.88 -16.92
CA ILE A 104 -4.73 0.46 -16.51
C ILE A 104 -3.94 1.49 -17.32
N LYS A 105 -4.67 2.31 -18.08
CA LYS A 105 -4.08 3.37 -18.92
C LYS A 105 -3.77 4.63 -18.12
N ASN A 106 -2.79 5.39 -18.61
CA ASN A 106 -2.41 6.70 -18.04
C ASN A 106 -2.09 6.63 -16.55
N LEU A 107 -1.40 5.57 -16.13
CA LEU A 107 -0.85 5.52 -14.76
C LEU A 107 0.24 6.57 -14.60
N ILE A 108 0.23 7.20 -13.44
CA ILE A 108 1.26 8.11 -12.95
C ILE A 108 1.70 7.67 -11.55
N GLY A 109 2.99 7.86 -11.24
CA GLY A 109 3.52 7.59 -9.91
C GLY A 109 3.09 8.63 -8.87
N ASP A 110 3.65 8.52 -7.68
CA ASP A 110 3.46 9.44 -6.54
C ASP A 110 4.82 9.97 -6.07
N PRO A 111 5.49 10.84 -6.86
CA PRO A 111 6.84 11.29 -6.55
C PRO A 111 6.93 12.10 -5.25
N GLU A 112 5.82 12.67 -4.79
CA GLU A 112 5.72 13.38 -3.52
C GLU A 112 5.44 12.46 -2.33
N LEU A 113 5.28 11.16 -2.56
CA LEU A 113 4.95 10.16 -1.54
C LEU A 113 3.74 10.56 -0.67
N TYR A 114 2.71 11.13 -1.30
CA TYR A 114 1.49 11.57 -0.61
C TYR A 114 0.87 10.46 0.25
N ALA A 115 0.98 9.22 -0.21
CA ALA A 115 0.50 8.05 0.48
C ALA A 115 1.54 6.92 0.58
N GLY A 116 2.62 7.01 -0.19
CA GLY A 116 3.73 6.07 -0.21
C GLY A 116 4.67 6.22 1.00
N GLY A 117 5.77 5.47 0.98
CA GLY A 117 6.79 5.47 2.02
C GLY A 117 7.08 4.08 2.57
N ILE A 118 7.63 4.03 3.76
CA ILE A 118 7.89 2.76 4.46
C ILE A 118 7.00 2.60 5.68
N SER A 119 6.71 1.35 6.03
CA SER A 119 6.01 1.02 7.26
C SER A 119 6.63 -0.17 7.97
N SER A 120 6.71 -0.08 9.30
CA SER A 120 7.08 -1.15 10.22
C SER A 120 5.93 -1.46 11.14
N MET A 121 5.71 -2.76 11.38
CA MET A 121 4.67 -3.22 12.28
C MET A 121 5.21 -4.38 13.12
N SER A 122 5.19 -4.22 14.45
CA SER A 122 5.57 -5.22 15.44
C SER A 122 4.36 -5.80 16.16
N LYS A 123 4.58 -6.55 17.23
CA LYS A 123 3.50 -7.14 18.06
C LYS A 123 2.48 -6.08 18.48
N GLY A 124 1.22 -6.40 18.29
CA GLY A 124 0.10 -5.51 18.62
C GLY A 124 -0.28 -4.54 17.52
N CYS A 125 0.60 -4.31 16.52
CA CYS A 125 0.30 -3.47 15.36
C CYS A 125 -0.78 -4.11 14.47
N PHE A 126 -1.60 -3.26 13.87
CA PHE A 126 -2.68 -3.64 12.96
C PHE A 126 -3.05 -2.46 12.04
N LEU A 127 -3.74 -2.78 10.97
CA LEU A 127 -4.42 -1.79 10.13
C LEU A 127 -5.84 -2.30 9.88
N ASN A 128 -6.83 -1.61 10.45
CA ASN A 128 -8.22 -2.02 10.29
C ASN A 128 -8.61 -2.09 8.81
N PRO A 129 -9.59 -2.96 8.48
CA PRO A 129 -10.15 -2.99 7.13
C PRO A 129 -10.59 -1.59 6.70
N HIS A 130 -10.15 -1.16 5.52
CA HIS A 130 -10.44 0.17 4.99
C HIS A 130 -10.47 0.18 3.47
N ILE A 131 -11.11 1.20 2.96
CA ILE A 131 -11.00 1.64 1.57
C ILE A 131 -10.12 2.88 1.60
N ASP A 132 -9.07 2.92 0.79
CA ASP A 132 -8.17 4.07 0.68
C ASP A 132 -8.91 5.32 0.22
N ASN A 133 -8.35 6.50 0.48
CA ASN A 133 -8.87 7.73 -0.13
C ASN A 133 -8.78 7.65 -1.66
N SER A 134 -9.74 8.25 -2.33
CA SER A 134 -9.97 8.04 -3.76
C SER A 134 -9.02 8.80 -4.69
N HIS A 135 -8.29 9.81 -4.22
CA HIS A 135 -7.51 10.71 -5.06
C HIS A 135 -6.12 11.00 -4.49
N ASP A 136 -5.29 11.61 -5.34
CA ASP A 136 -4.03 12.23 -4.95
C ASP A 136 -4.24 13.46 -4.05
N ARG A 137 -3.15 14.17 -3.72
CA ARG A 137 -3.18 15.37 -2.87
C ARG A 137 -4.03 16.48 -3.46
N ASN A 138 -3.97 16.68 -4.76
CA ASN A 138 -4.60 17.79 -5.47
C ASN A 138 -6.04 17.49 -5.89
N LEU A 139 -6.53 16.27 -5.66
CA LEU A 139 -7.83 15.76 -6.09
C LEU A 139 -8.02 15.72 -7.63
N GLU A 140 -6.93 15.64 -8.37
CA GLU A 140 -6.92 15.62 -9.82
C GLU A 140 -6.95 14.20 -10.38
N ASN A 141 -6.25 13.26 -9.69
CA ASN A 141 -6.07 11.91 -10.17
C ASN A 141 -6.66 10.89 -9.19
N TYR A 142 -7.33 9.88 -9.73
CA TYR A 142 -7.86 8.75 -8.95
C TYR A 142 -6.75 7.81 -8.55
N ARG A 143 -6.77 7.36 -7.29
CA ARG A 143 -5.91 6.27 -6.82
C ARG A 143 -6.32 4.97 -7.52
N ARG A 144 -5.34 4.27 -8.11
CA ARG A 144 -5.60 3.09 -8.94
C ARG A 144 -4.93 1.82 -8.41
N LEU A 145 -3.72 1.95 -7.89
CA LEU A 145 -2.93 0.83 -7.41
C LEU A 145 -2.23 1.15 -6.10
N ASN A 146 -2.09 0.12 -5.28
CA ASN A 146 -1.19 0.06 -4.14
C ASN A 146 -0.15 -1.03 -4.40
N LEU A 147 1.13 -0.67 -4.30
CA LEU A 147 2.27 -1.55 -4.44
C LEU A 147 2.92 -1.74 -3.08
N LEU A 148 3.04 -2.98 -2.64
CA LEU A 148 3.54 -3.35 -1.32
C LEU A 148 4.72 -4.31 -1.49
N TYR A 149 5.95 -3.80 -1.32
CA TYR A 149 7.16 -4.61 -1.39
C TYR A 149 7.64 -4.98 0.02
N TYR A 150 7.64 -6.27 0.33
CA TYR A 150 7.99 -6.81 1.64
C TYR A 150 9.45 -7.25 1.70
N VAL A 151 10.19 -6.75 2.70
CA VAL A 151 11.62 -7.01 2.88
C VAL A 151 11.96 -7.66 4.23
N ASN A 152 11.01 -8.31 4.86
CA ASN A 152 11.13 -8.89 6.20
C ASN A 152 11.51 -10.38 6.15
N LYS A 153 12.71 -10.72 6.62
CA LYS A 153 13.15 -12.12 6.77
C LYS A 153 12.35 -12.82 7.88
N ASP A 154 12.03 -14.10 7.66
CA ASP A 154 11.34 -14.97 8.62
C ASP A 154 9.97 -14.44 9.09
N PHE A 155 9.27 -13.72 8.24
CA PHE A 155 7.92 -13.24 8.49
C PHE A 155 6.96 -13.75 7.38
N PRO A 156 5.68 -14.05 7.65
CA PRO A 156 4.99 -13.95 8.93
C PRO A 156 5.46 -15.03 9.93
N PRO A 157 5.40 -14.73 11.24
CA PRO A 157 5.73 -15.71 12.25
C PRO A 157 4.74 -16.88 12.25
N LYS A 158 5.18 -18.05 12.70
CA LYS A 158 4.33 -19.26 12.81
C LYS A 158 3.05 -19.04 13.63
N SER A 159 3.07 -18.07 14.56
CA SER A 159 1.93 -17.68 15.40
C SER A 159 0.84 -16.88 14.71
N GLY A 160 1.02 -16.52 13.44
CA GLY A 160 0.03 -15.78 12.64
C GLY A 160 0.00 -14.27 12.86
N GLY A 161 -0.83 -13.61 12.08
CA GLY A 161 -0.98 -12.16 12.08
C GLY A 161 -0.04 -11.45 11.10
N GLY A 162 -0.36 -10.19 10.79
CA GLY A 162 0.44 -9.36 9.87
C GLY A 162 0.19 -9.60 8.39
N GLU A 163 -0.67 -10.56 8.01
CA GLU A 163 -1.04 -10.77 6.62
C GLU A 163 -1.78 -9.53 6.08
N LEU A 164 -1.53 -9.21 4.82
CA LEU A 164 -2.44 -8.37 4.04
C LEU A 164 -3.72 -9.16 3.80
N VAL A 165 -4.85 -8.56 4.16
CA VAL A 165 -6.15 -9.19 3.98
C VAL A 165 -6.98 -8.37 3.01
N LEU A 166 -7.53 -9.03 2.00
CA LEU A 166 -8.51 -8.48 1.08
C LEU A 166 -9.90 -9.04 1.44
N TYR A 167 -10.93 -8.21 1.27
CA TYR A 167 -12.33 -8.57 1.54
C TYR A 167 -13.18 -8.41 0.27
N PRO A 168 -13.02 -9.31 -0.73
CA PRO A 168 -13.69 -9.20 -2.02
C PRO A 168 -15.22 -9.11 -1.91
N ASP A 169 -15.79 -9.85 -0.95
CA ASP A 169 -17.23 -9.95 -0.71
C ASP A 169 -17.64 -9.25 0.61
N GLY A 170 -16.78 -8.37 1.13
CA GLY A 170 -17.00 -7.63 2.37
C GLY A 170 -16.57 -8.38 3.64
N ILE A 171 -16.54 -7.66 4.77
CA ILE A 171 -15.97 -8.11 6.05
C ILE A 171 -16.63 -9.37 6.63
N ARG A 172 -17.91 -9.58 6.35
CA ARG A 172 -18.66 -10.71 6.92
C ARG A 172 -18.37 -12.04 6.24
N ASN A 173 -17.88 -11.99 5.01
CA ASN A 173 -17.61 -13.13 4.16
C ASN A 173 -16.17 -13.64 4.31
N LYS A 174 -15.79 -14.58 3.45
CA LYS A 174 -14.45 -15.18 3.46
C LYS A 174 -13.41 -14.12 3.07
N GLU A 175 -12.42 -13.96 3.92
CA GLU A 175 -11.27 -13.11 3.65
C GLU A 175 -10.21 -13.84 2.82
N LEU A 176 -9.53 -13.11 1.96
CA LEU A 176 -8.36 -13.56 1.21
C LEU A 176 -7.11 -13.04 1.92
N LYS A 177 -6.23 -13.94 2.34
CA LYS A 177 -4.99 -13.61 3.05
C LYS A 177 -3.79 -13.73 2.12
N ILE A 178 -2.98 -12.68 2.06
CA ILE A 178 -1.73 -12.63 1.33
C ILE A 178 -0.60 -12.54 2.36
N LYS A 179 0.29 -13.55 2.35
CA LYS A 179 1.46 -13.57 3.24
C LYS A 179 2.45 -12.49 2.81
N CYS A 180 3.03 -11.80 3.80
CA CYS A 180 4.04 -10.78 3.58
C CYS A 180 5.44 -11.41 3.58
N ASP A 181 5.67 -12.36 2.68
CA ASP A 181 6.94 -13.10 2.62
C ASP A 181 8.09 -12.17 2.19
N PHE A 182 9.31 -12.58 2.51
CA PHE A 182 10.51 -11.84 2.15
C PHE A 182 10.66 -11.72 0.63
N ASN A 183 11.10 -10.54 0.16
CA ASN A 183 11.35 -10.25 -1.26
C ASN A 183 10.11 -10.45 -2.15
N ARG A 184 8.93 -10.11 -1.61
CA ARG A 184 7.63 -10.24 -2.28
C ARG A 184 7.04 -8.87 -2.60
N LEU A 185 6.67 -8.67 -3.85
CA LEU A 185 5.85 -7.55 -4.29
C LEU A 185 4.39 -7.99 -4.39
N VAL A 186 3.49 -7.20 -3.81
CA VAL A 186 2.06 -7.29 -4.04
C VAL A 186 1.59 -6.03 -4.73
N ILE A 187 0.95 -6.18 -5.88
CA ILE A 187 0.27 -5.09 -6.61
C ILE A 187 -1.22 -5.33 -6.44
N MET A 188 -1.96 -4.37 -5.88
CA MET A 188 -3.40 -4.51 -5.73
C MET A 188 -4.16 -3.30 -6.27
N ARG A 189 -5.34 -3.55 -6.84
CA ARG A 189 -6.25 -2.50 -7.26
C ARG A 189 -6.75 -1.70 -6.06
N THR A 190 -6.79 -0.37 -6.20
CA THR A 190 -7.41 0.53 -5.24
C THR A 190 -8.55 1.31 -5.91
N ASP A 191 -9.74 1.16 -5.36
CA ASP A 191 -10.97 1.86 -5.74
C ASP A 191 -11.97 1.84 -4.58
N ASN A 192 -13.21 2.23 -4.83
CA ASN A 192 -14.28 2.25 -3.81
C ASN A 192 -14.78 0.86 -3.37
N GLN A 193 -14.26 -0.23 -3.93
CA GLN A 193 -14.61 -1.61 -3.60
C GLN A 193 -13.42 -2.39 -3.00
N SER A 194 -12.21 -1.86 -3.07
CA SER A 194 -10.99 -2.53 -2.64
C SER A 194 -10.80 -2.48 -1.11
N LEU A 195 -11.71 -3.11 -0.37
CA LEU A 195 -11.63 -3.21 1.08
C LEU A 195 -10.50 -4.14 1.49
N HIS A 196 -9.53 -3.62 2.27
CA HIS A 196 -8.37 -4.37 2.69
C HIS A 196 -7.84 -3.90 4.06
N GLY A 197 -6.95 -4.67 4.66
CA GLY A 197 -6.35 -4.35 5.95
C GLY A 197 -5.16 -5.24 6.28
N VAL A 198 -4.62 -5.07 7.49
CA VAL A 198 -3.53 -5.90 8.00
C VAL A 198 -3.94 -6.51 9.34
N LYS A 199 -3.89 -7.84 9.44
CA LYS A 199 -4.19 -8.56 10.67
C LYS A 199 -3.25 -8.14 11.78
N LYS A 200 -3.79 -8.10 13.01
CA LYS A 200 -2.99 -7.81 14.19
C LYS A 200 -1.83 -8.80 14.32
N ILE A 201 -0.63 -8.27 14.52
CA ILE A 201 0.58 -9.07 14.68
C ILE A 201 0.61 -9.64 16.10
N LEU A 202 0.76 -10.94 16.22
CA LEU A 202 0.76 -11.67 17.49
C LEU A 202 2.16 -12.04 17.97
N SER A 203 3.14 -12.13 17.06
CA SER A 203 4.53 -12.50 17.38
C SER A 203 5.31 -11.37 18.05
N ILE A 204 6.20 -11.74 18.95
CA ILE A 204 7.08 -10.81 19.68
C ILE A 204 8.37 -10.49 18.92
N SER A 205 8.86 -11.43 18.10
CA SER A 205 10.26 -11.45 17.66
C SER A 205 10.50 -10.89 16.26
N LYS A 206 9.44 -10.59 15.47
CA LYS A 206 9.60 -10.22 14.06
C LYS A 206 8.75 -9.02 13.71
N ARG A 207 9.27 -8.17 12.83
CA ARG A 207 8.60 -6.97 12.31
C ARG A 207 8.18 -7.17 10.85
N ARG A 208 6.99 -6.74 10.51
CA ARG A 208 6.53 -6.62 9.13
C ARG A 208 7.08 -5.32 8.55
N LYS A 209 8.01 -5.41 7.62
CA LYS A 209 8.66 -4.30 6.94
C LYS A 209 8.14 -4.19 5.51
N CYS A 210 7.65 -3.03 5.13
CA CYS A 210 7.04 -2.80 3.83
C CYS A 210 7.48 -1.46 3.23
N ILE A 211 7.90 -1.49 1.97
CA ILE A 211 8.09 -0.32 1.10
C ILE A 211 6.83 -0.22 0.25
N SER A 212 6.10 0.89 0.33
CA SER A 212 4.80 1.04 -0.33
C SER A 212 4.77 2.23 -1.27
N ASN A 213 4.19 2.01 -2.44
CA ASN A 213 3.97 3.01 -3.48
C ASN A 213 2.51 3.01 -3.91
N TYR A 214 2.04 4.14 -4.40
CA TYR A 214 0.71 4.28 -4.97
C TYR A 214 0.80 4.85 -6.38
N TYR A 215 -0.07 4.35 -7.25
CA TYR A 215 -0.21 4.91 -8.58
C TYR A 215 -1.61 5.47 -8.77
N PHE A 216 -1.65 6.55 -9.54
CA PHE A 216 -2.85 7.30 -9.84
C PHE A 216 -3.12 7.30 -11.35
N SER A 217 -4.29 7.78 -11.74
CA SER A 217 -4.66 8.03 -13.13
C SER A 217 -5.76 9.06 -13.18
N ASN A 218 -5.78 9.90 -14.20
CA ASN A 218 -6.88 10.81 -14.46
C ASN A 218 -8.18 10.10 -14.88
N ASN A 219 -8.09 8.81 -15.24
CA ASN A 219 -9.24 8.00 -15.61
C ASN A 219 -9.92 7.44 -14.35
N SER A 220 -11.20 7.79 -14.16
CA SER A 220 -12.01 7.19 -13.08
C SER A 220 -12.10 5.67 -13.24
N PRO A 221 -11.95 4.89 -12.14
CA PRO A 221 -12.19 3.44 -12.17
C PRO A 221 -13.68 3.07 -12.32
N SER A 222 -14.57 4.05 -12.26
CA SER A 222 -16.01 3.88 -12.45
C SER A 222 -16.55 4.89 -13.45
N TYR A 223 -17.74 4.65 -14.02
CA TYR A 223 -18.41 5.59 -14.93
C TYR A 223 -18.83 6.89 -14.26
N LYS A 224 -18.94 6.91 -12.92
CA LYS A 224 -19.31 8.10 -12.15
C LYS A 224 -18.11 8.68 -11.42
N LYS A 225 -17.98 10.00 -11.47
CA LYS A 225 -17.00 10.70 -10.60
C LYS A 225 -17.38 10.48 -9.14
N TYR A 226 -16.40 10.17 -8.31
CA TYR A 226 -16.59 9.98 -6.88
C TYR A 226 -15.40 10.55 -6.09
N TYR A 227 -15.66 10.89 -4.85
CA TYR A 227 -14.65 11.32 -3.90
C TYR A 227 -14.98 10.77 -2.51
N HIS A 228 -14.00 10.17 -1.86
CA HIS A 228 -14.05 9.81 -0.45
C HIS A 228 -12.68 9.86 0.20
N SER A 229 -12.65 10.18 1.48
CA SER A 229 -11.49 9.98 2.35
C SER A 229 -11.34 8.50 2.69
N THR A 230 -10.18 8.09 3.21
CA THR A 230 -9.97 6.73 3.73
C THR A 230 -11.10 6.36 4.70
N SER A 231 -11.74 5.24 4.42
CA SER A 231 -12.96 4.80 5.12
C SER A 231 -12.72 3.48 5.84
N PHE A 232 -12.53 3.55 7.14
CA PHE A 232 -12.23 2.40 7.99
C PHE A 232 -13.49 1.63 8.41
N ARG A 233 -13.29 0.34 8.74
CA ARG A 233 -14.27 -0.59 9.31
C ARG A 233 -13.65 -1.29 10.52
N GLY A 234 -14.48 -1.82 11.43
CA GLY A 234 -13.99 -2.79 12.43
C GLY A 234 -13.67 -4.14 11.79
N PHE A 235 -12.85 -4.95 12.43
CA PHE A 235 -12.72 -6.36 12.08
C PHE A 235 -14.04 -7.10 12.35
N LYS A 236 -14.16 -8.33 11.83
CA LYS A 236 -15.32 -9.18 12.08
C LYS A 236 -15.54 -9.34 13.60
N GLY A 237 -16.73 -8.99 14.08
CA GLY A 237 -17.08 -8.98 15.52
C GLY A 237 -16.96 -7.60 16.21
N GLU A 238 -16.25 -6.62 15.63
CA GLU A 238 -16.09 -5.27 16.20
C GLU A 238 -17.19 -4.32 15.73
N ASN A 239 -18.47 -4.62 15.97
CA ASN A 239 -19.60 -3.86 15.40
C ASN A 239 -19.66 -2.41 15.88
N ILE A 240 -19.48 -2.15 17.17
CA ILE A 240 -19.53 -0.78 17.76
C ILE A 240 -18.38 0.07 17.18
N LYS A 241 -17.15 -0.46 17.23
CA LYS A 241 -15.98 0.19 16.64
C LYS A 241 -16.18 0.43 15.14
N GLY A 242 -16.73 -0.54 14.42
CA GLY A 242 -17.03 -0.42 12.99
C GLY A 242 -18.01 0.71 12.68
N THR A 243 -19.05 0.89 13.48
CA THR A 243 -20.03 1.99 13.33
C THR A 243 -19.36 3.34 13.58
N TYR A 244 -18.61 3.49 14.67
CA TYR A 244 -17.83 4.69 14.97
C TYR A 244 -16.89 5.05 13.81
N LEU A 245 -16.12 4.09 13.30
CA LEU A 245 -15.16 4.32 12.21
C LEU A 245 -15.85 4.77 10.90
N ARG A 246 -17.03 4.23 10.59
CA ARG A 246 -17.83 4.64 9.43
C ARG A 246 -18.33 6.08 9.56
N LEU A 247 -18.90 6.43 10.70
CA LEU A 247 -19.39 7.79 10.96
C LEU A 247 -18.23 8.81 10.85
N ASN A 248 -17.10 8.50 11.46
CA ASN A 248 -15.89 9.34 11.38
C ASN A 248 -15.42 9.52 9.91
N ALA A 249 -15.47 8.49 9.08
CA ALA A 249 -15.09 8.57 7.67
C ALA A 249 -16.05 9.47 6.87
N VAL A 250 -17.35 9.36 7.10
CA VAL A 250 -18.38 10.22 6.45
C VAL A 250 -18.15 11.68 6.83
N THR A 251 -18.00 11.97 8.13
CA THR A 251 -17.74 13.34 8.63
C THR A 251 -16.48 13.93 8.02
N ARG A 252 -15.37 13.18 8.02
CA ARG A 252 -14.11 13.64 7.41
C ARG A 252 -14.26 13.91 5.91
N THR A 253 -14.97 13.07 5.20
CA THR A 253 -15.22 13.24 3.75
C THR A 253 -15.98 14.51 3.50
N TYR A 254 -17.04 14.77 4.28
CA TYR A 254 -17.85 15.98 4.16
C TYR A 254 -17.05 17.25 4.47
N VAL A 255 -16.32 17.27 5.58
CA VAL A 255 -15.47 18.40 5.99
C VAL A 255 -14.41 18.69 4.93
N LYS A 256 -13.71 17.68 4.43
CA LYS A 256 -12.71 17.85 3.37
C LYS A 256 -13.29 18.42 2.08
N LYS A 257 -14.48 17.94 1.66
CA LYS A 257 -15.20 18.51 0.50
C LYS A 257 -15.54 19.97 0.71
N LEU A 258 -16.04 20.33 1.89
CA LEU A 258 -16.43 21.70 2.20
C LEU A 258 -15.22 22.64 2.16
N ILE A 259 -14.12 22.25 2.79
CA ILE A 259 -12.90 23.07 2.81
C ILE A 259 -12.32 23.20 1.41
N HIS A 260 -12.26 22.13 0.64
CA HIS A 260 -11.82 22.20 -0.75
C HIS A 260 -12.69 23.16 -1.58
N LYS A 261 -14.01 23.11 -1.42
CA LYS A 261 -14.94 24.02 -2.09
C LYS A 261 -14.71 25.49 -1.70
N LEU A 262 -14.38 25.76 -0.43
CA LEU A 262 -14.20 27.12 0.09
C LEU A 262 -12.81 27.71 -0.18
N THR A 263 -11.78 26.88 -0.19
CA THR A 263 -10.37 27.35 -0.21
C THR A 263 -9.60 26.95 -1.46
N GLY A 264 -10.14 26.06 -2.30
CA GLY A 264 -9.43 25.44 -3.41
C GLY A 264 -8.29 24.50 -2.95
N LYS A 265 -8.07 24.33 -1.64
CA LYS A 265 -6.98 23.52 -1.08
C LYS A 265 -7.50 22.20 -0.53
N SER A 266 -6.77 21.12 -0.77
CA SER A 266 -7.03 19.85 -0.09
C SER A 266 -6.35 19.82 1.28
N ILE A 267 -7.06 19.32 2.30
CA ILE A 267 -6.43 19.03 3.59
C ILE A 267 -5.81 17.64 3.52
N SER A 268 -4.49 17.59 3.46
CA SER A 268 -3.73 16.37 3.71
C SER A 268 -3.83 16.00 5.19
N THR A 269 -4.10 14.73 5.50
CA THR A 269 -3.83 14.19 6.84
C THR A 269 -2.32 14.10 6.97
N ASN A 270 -1.77 14.86 7.92
CA ASN A 270 -0.33 15.06 8.10
C ASN A 270 0.40 13.76 8.47
N TYR A 271 0.85 12.99 7.47
CA TYR A 271 1.97 12.06 7.64
C TYR A 271 3.32 12.76 7.38
N HIS A 272 3.30 14.07 7.16
CA HIS A 272 4.41 14.91 6.70
C HIS A 272 4.91 15.90 7.78
N LYS A 273 4.76 15.54 9.06
CA LYS A 273 5.44 16.29 10.13
C LYS A 273 6.62 15.51 10.66
#